data_6e251dde6a29914a13d2a0f11859d0cc
#
_entry.id   6e251dde6a29914a13d2a0f11859d0cc
#
_cell.length_a   1.000
_cell.length_b   1.000
_cell.length_c   1.000
_cell.angle_alpha   90.00
_cell.angle_beta   90.00
_cell.angle_gamma   90.00
#
_symmetry.space_group_name_H-M   'P 1'
#
loop_
_entity.id
_entity.type
_entity.pdbx_description
1 polymer ?
#
loop_
_entity_poly.entity_id
_entity_poly.type
_entity_poly.pdbx_seq_one_letter_code
_entity_poly.pdbx_strand_id
1 'polypeptide(L)'
;MDWRMLIRRCPSRSFTIVGDVAQTSALGGTRRWDKSMNRLFGESHWDLNELTINYRNPQEVSELASRFAEEEGLYISTVNAVRTIPDSVTRHVVADMKALMDEAADQSAQLAEQFVSSDGTGRIAVICPDDLIGPVRAAVRRKLADTLDPTEYARLIDQPEWDEQISVCGTEMVKGLEFDAVVVVEPGLIEDDAPSRLVAASDLYVAMTRPTQKLVIVRTKADEKSLTI
;
A
#
# COMPACT_ATOMS: atom_id res chain seq x y z
N MET A 1 2.04 -19.92 4.46
CA MET A 1 1.22 -20.89 5.21
C MET A 1 1.25 -22.22 4.48
N ASP A 2 1.45 -23.32 5.21
CA ASP A 2 1.42 -24.66 4.59
C ASP A 2 -0.04 -25.17 4.55
N TRP A 3 -0.68 -25.08 3.41
CA TRP A 3 -2.04 -25.57 3.13
C TRP A 3 -2.22 -27.05 3.52
N ARG A 4 -1.16 -27.86 3.43
CA ARG A 4 -1.19 -29.28 3.79
C ARG A 4 -1.43 -29.48 5.28
N MET A 5 -0.93 -28.58 6.14
CA MET A 5 -1.21 -28.65 7.57
C MET A 5 -2.68 -28.38 7.88
N LEU A 6 -3.27 -27.38 7.22
CA LEU A 6 -4.69 -27.06 7.35
C LEU A 6 -5.57 -28.22 6.90
N ILE A 7 -5.29 -28.80 5.73
CA ILE A 7 -6.04 -29.95 5.18
C ILE A 7 -5.98 -31.16 6.14
N ARG A 8 -4.82 -31.42 6.74
CA ARG A 8 -4.67 -32.52 7.72
C ARG A 8 -5.47 -32.29 9.00
N ARG A 9 -5.69 -31.05 9.38
CA ARG A 9 -6.42 -30.68 10.61
C ARG A 9 -7.92 -30.54 10.41
N CYS A 10 -8.41 -30.51 9.17
CA CYS A 10 -9.81 -30.42 8.84
C CYS A 10 -10.31 -31.73 8.21
N PRO A 11 -10.89 -32.65 8.99
CA PRO A 11 -11.35 -33.96 8.49
C PRO A 11 -12.44 -33.85 7.42
N SER A 12 -13.32 -32.82 7.51
CA SER A 12 -14.36 -32.57 6.53
C SER A 12 -13.84 -32.12 5.17
N ARG A 13 -12.59 -31.60 5.13
CA ARG A 13 -11.97 -30.96 3.97
C ARG A 13 -12.81 -29.84 3.36
N SER A 14 -13.71 -29.25 4.13
CA SER A 14 -14.51 -28.10 3.71
C SER A 14 -13.81 -26.81 4.17
N PHE A 15 -13.49 -25.94 3.20
CA PHE A 15 -12.79 -24.69 3.44
C PHE A 15 -13.46 -23.54 2.70
N THR A 16 -13.54 -22.39 3.34
CA THR A 16 -13.72 -21.10 2.70
C THR A 16 -12.43 -20.34 2.81
N ILE A 17 -11.82 -19.99 1.69
CA ILE A 17 -10.52 -19.32 1.62
C ILE A 17 -10.75 -17.95 0.99
N VAL A 18 -10.31 -16.91 1.67
CA VAL A 18 -10.38 -15.53 1.19
C VAL A 18 -8.96 -14.97 1.11
N GLY A 19 -8.64 -14.25 0.06
CA GLY A 19 -7.35 -13.61 -0.10
C GLY A 19 -7.15 -12.98 -1.47
N ASP A 20 -6.08 -12.24 -1.59
CA ASP A 20 -5.61 -11.65 -2.84
C ASP A 20 -4.20 -12.16 -3.13
N VAL A 21 -4.04 -12.85 -4.25
CA VAL A 21 -2.74 -13.43 -4.65
C VAL A 21 -1.75 -12.36 -5.13
N ALA A 22 -2.23 -11.20 -5.58
CA ALA A 22 -1.39 -10.07 -5.97
C ALA A 22 -0.72 -9.41 -4.76
N GLN A 23 -1.28 -9.56 -3.56
CA GLN A 23 -0.73 -9.00 -2.31
C GLN A 23 0.24 -9.97 -1.60
N THR A 24 0.71 -11.02 -2.28
CA THR A 24 1.58 -12.03 -1.68
C THR A 24 3.04 -11.63 -1.75
N SER A 25 3.64 -11.28 -0.61
CA SER A 25 5.09 -10.99 -0.49
C SER A 25 5.94 -12.21 -0.11
N ALA A 26 5.32 -13.31 0.28
CA ALA A 26 6.06 -14.54 0.61
C ALA A 26 6.60 -15.21 -0.66
N LEU A 27 7.89 -15.56 -0.69
CA LEU A 27 8.55 -16.24 -1.82
C LEU A 27 7.85 -17.55 -2.22
N GLY A 28 7.31 -18.29 -1.26
CA GLY A 28 6.56 -19.53 -1.48
C GLY A 28 5.03 -19.36 -1.48
N GLY A 29 4.54 -18.14 -1.53
CA GLY A 29 3.10 -17.82 -1.48
C GLY A 29 2.34 -18.25 -2.74
N THR A 30 1.04 -18.38 -2.60
CA THR A 30 0.14 -18.67 -3.72
C THR A 30 0.09 -17.47 -4.66
N ARG A 31 0.53 -17.64 -5.91
CA ARG A 31 0.51 -16.62 -6.96
C ARG A 31 -0.68 -16.77 -7.90
N ARG A 32 -1.33 -17.94 -7.92
CA ARG A 32 -2.51 -18.25 -8.73
C ARG A 32 -3.39 -19.25 -7.99
N TRP A 33 -4.65 -18.92 -7.82
CA TRP A 33 -5.62 -19.77 -7.13
C TRP A 33 -5.82 -21.09 -7.85
N ASP A 34 -6.05 -21.07 -9.17
CA ASP A 34 -6.28 -22.26 -9.98
C ASP A 34 -5.19 -23.33 -9.80
N LYS A 35 -3.92 -22.93 -9.97
CA LYS A 35 -2.79 -23.85 -9.81
C LYS A 35 -2.68 -24.42 -8.40
N SER A 36 -2.89 -23.58 -7.40
CA SER A 36 -2.74 -24.00 -5.99
C SER A 36 -3.89 -24.90 -5.55
N MET A 37 -5.12 -24.55 -5.92
CA MET A 37 -6.30 -25.31 -5.52
C MET A 37 -6.39 -26.65 -6.28
N ASN A 38 -6.09 -26.67 -7.57
CA ASN A 38 -6.03 -27.93 -8.34
C ASN A 38 -5.01 -28.92 -7.74
N ARG A 39 -3.86 -28.41 -7.31
CA ARG A 39 -2.82 -29.24 -6.67
C ARG A 39 -3.25 -29.80 -5.31
N LEU A 40 -4.08 -29.07 -4.57
CA LEU A 40 -4.49 -29.42 -3.20
C LEU A 40 -5.76 -30.27 -3.16
N PHE A 41 -6.73 -29.96 -4.00
CA PHE A 41 -8.06 -30.53 -3.94
C PHE A 41 -8.45 -31.30 -5.21
N GLY A 42 -7.78 -31.08 -6.35
CA GLY A 42 -8.16 -31.58 -7.67
C GLY A 42 -9.12 -30.64 -8.41
N GLU A 43 -9.17 -30.74 -9.73
CA GLU A 43 -9.81 -29.74 -10.61
C GLU A 43 -11.32 -29.55 -10.40
N SER A 44 -12.03 -30.52 -9.84
CA SER A 44 -13.50 -30.48 -9.71
C SER A 44 -13.98 -30.34 -8.27
N HIS A 45 -13.11 -29.96 -7.34
CA HIS A 45 -13.43 -29.98 -5.91
C HIS A 45 -13.31 -28.61 -5.23
N TRP A 46 -13.32 -27.55 -6.01
CA TRP A 46 -13.28 -26.17 -5.52
C TRP A 46 -13.91 -25.23 -6.53
N ASP A 47 -14.45 -24.12 -6.04
CA ASP A 47 -15.03 -23.05 -6.84
C ASP A 47 -14.30 -21.73 -6.53
N LEU A 48 -14.10 -20.89 -7.54
CA LEU A 48 -13.55 -19.54 -7.41
C LEU A 48 -14.67 -18.51 -7.60
N ASN A 49 -14.83 -17.66 -6.61
CA ASN A 49 -15.70 -16.50 -6.70
C ASN A 49 -14.83 -15.24 -6.57
N GLU A 50 -14.80 -14.43 -7.62
CA GLU A 50 -14.03 -13.19 -7.67
C GLU A 50 -14.92 -11.99 -7.34
N LEU A 51 -14.43 -11.11 -6.46
CA LEU A 51 -15.08 -9.85 -6.16
C LEU A 51 -14.63 -8.82 -7.19
N THR A 52 -15.55 -8.35 -8.02
CA THR A 52 -15.28 -7.46 -9.16
C THR A 52 -15.63 -6.00 -8.92
N ILE A 53 -16.16 -5.66 -7.74
CA ILE A 53 -16.54 -4.28 -7.39
C ILE A 53 -15.60 -3.77 -6.31
N ASN A 54 -14.92 -2.65 -6.59
CA ASN A 54 -14.04 -1.96 -5.64
C ASN A 54 -14.76 -0.73 -5.06
N TYR A 55 -15.13 -0.83 -3.80
CA TYR A 55 -15.74 0.27 -3.05
C TYR A 55 -14.72 1.12 -2.29
N ARG A 56 -13.49 0.64 -2.15
CA ARG A 56 -12.46 1.27 -1.32
C ARG A 56 -11.77 2.40 -2.06
N ASN A 57 -11.09 2.04 -3.13
CA ASN A 57 -10.22 2.97 -3.83
C ASN A 57 -11.02 3.86 -4.79
N PRO A 58 -10.62 5.12 -4.98
CA PRO A 58 -11.06 5.94 -6.10
C PRO A 58 -10.70 5.30 -7.44
N GLN A 59 -11.45 5.65 -8.47
CA GLN A 59 -11.27 5.10 -9.82
C GLN A 59 -9.84 5.28 -10.34
N GLU A 60 -9.26 6.50 -10.24
CA GLU A 60 -7.88 6.77 -10.70
C GLU A 60 -6.84 5.91 -9.99
N VAL A 61 -7.00 5.71 -8.67
CA VAL A 61 -6.12 4.85 -7.89
C VAL A 61 -6.25 3.39 -8.34
N SER A 62 -7.47 2.91 -8.53
CA SER A 62 -7.75 1.54 -8.97
C SER A 62 -7.21 1.27 -10.38
N GLU A 63 -7.39 2.21 -11.32
CA GLU A 63 -6.87 2.11 -12.68
C GLU A 63 -5.34 2.12 -12.72
N LEU A 64 -4.72 2.97 -11.89
CA LEU A 64 -3.27 3.03 -11.76
C LEU A 64 -2.72 1.69 -11.25
N ALA A 65 -3.25 1.20 -10.14
CA ALA A 65 -2.80 -0.06 -9.53
C ALA A 65 -3.03 -1.26 -10.47
N SER A 66 -4.13 -1.28 -11.23
CA SER A 66 -4.43 -2.34 -12.19
C SER A 66 -3.43 -2.34 -13.35
N ARG A 67 -3.14 -1.18 -13.93
CA ARG A 67 -2.11 -1.08 -14.99
C ARG A 67 -0.75 -1.54 -14.51
N PHE A 68 -0.33 -1.06 -13.34
CA PHE A 68 0.92 -1.49 -12.73
C PHE A 68 0.98 -3.01 -12.54
N ALA A 69 -0.08 -3.60 -11.99
CA ALA A 69 -0.15 -5.03 -11.76
C ALA A 69 -0.07 -5.85 -13.07
N GLU A 70 -0.71 -5.37 -14.14
CA GLU A 70 -0.65 -6.01 -15.47
C GLU A 70 0.75 -5.92 -16.07
N GLU A 71 1.40 -4.75 -16.00
CA GLU A 71 2.78 -4.52 -16.50
C GLU A 71 3.80 -5.38 -15.77
N GLU A 72 3.63 -5.55 -14.46
CA GLU A 72 4.50 -6.39 -13.63
C GLU A 72 4.13 -7.89 -13.62
N GLY A 73 3.07 -8.27 -14.34
CA GLY A 73 2.64 -9.66 -14.46
C GLY A 73 2.04 -10.25 -13.18
N LEU A 74 1.49 -9.42 -12.32
CA LEU A 74 0.70 -9.87 -11.17
C LEU A 74 -0.64 -10.44 -11.67
N TYR A 75 -1.09 -11.51 -11.03
CA TYR A 75 -2.42 -12.04 -11.30
C TYR A 75 -3.45 -11.25 -10.48
N ILE A 76 -4.23 -10.44 -11.17
CA ILE A 76 -5.33 -9.66 -10.59
C ILE A 76 -6.63 -9.98 -11.30
N SER A 77 -7.74 -9.86 -10.58
CA SER A 77 -9.08 -9.85 -11.18
C SER A 77 -9.41 -8.45 -11.68
N THR A 78 -10.09 -8.35 -12.81
CA THR A 78 -10.60 -7.06 -13.28
C THR A 78 -11.65 -6.54 -12.30
N VAL A 79 -11.39 -5.39 -11.70
CA VAL A 79 -12.30 -4.75 -10.75
C VAL A 79 -12.80 -3.41 -11.26
N ASN A 80 -14.07 -3.11 -10.98
CA ASN A 80 -14.68 -1.84 -11.29
C ASN A 80 -14.76 -0.98 -10.03
N ALA A 81 -14.04 0.12 -9.98
CA ALA A 81 -14.17 1.09 -8.91
C ALA A 81 -15.46 1.90 -9.06
N VAL A 82 -16.22 2.01 -7.98
CA VAL A 82 -17.51 2.73 -7.97
C VAL A 82 -17.42 4.16 -7.44
N ARG A 83 -16.25 4.55 -6.95
CA ARG A 83 -16.01 5.89 -6.38
C ARG A 83 -15.18 6.72 -7.34
N THR A 84 -15.71 7.88 -7.75
CA THR A 84 -14.96 8.87 -8.52
C THR A 84 -14.61 10.04 -7.62
N ILE A 85 -13.32 10.21 -7.35
CA ILE A 85 -12.75 11.34 -6.60
C ILE A 85 -11.75 12.01 -7.53
N PRO A 86 -12.02 13.26 -7.97
CA PRO A 86 -11.10 13.98 -8.84
C PRO A 86 -9.73 14.17 -8.16
N ASP A 87 -8.68 14.14 -8.96
CA ASP A 87 -7.29 14.33 -8.48
C ASP A 87 -6.90 13.40 -7.34
N SER A 88 -7.48 12.19 -7.31
CA SER A 88 -7.15 11.19 -6.27
C SER A 88 -5.75 10.61 -6.41
N VAL A 89 -5.06 10.85 -7.53
CA VAL A 89 -3.65 10.50 -7.73
C VAL A 89 -2.85 11.74 -8.10
N THR A 90 -1.79 12.03 -7.33
CA THR A 90 -0.83 13.10 -7.66
C THR A 90 0.60 12.57 -7.66
N ARG A 91 1.46 13.20 -8.48
CA ARG A 91 2.85 12.79 -8.65
C ARG A 91 3.76 14.00 -8.54
N HIS A 92 4.82 13.85 -7.75
CA HIS A 92 5.83 14.86 -7.51
C HIS A 92 7.21 14.30 -7.88
N VAL A 93 7.88 14.94 -8.84
CA VAL A 93 9.24 14.56 -9.26
C VAL A 93 10.19 15.64 -8.79
N VAL A 94 11.11 15.28 -7.91
CA VAL A 94 12.05 16.20 -7.25
C VAL A 94 13.49 15.98 -7.71
N ALA A 95 14.37 16.91 -7.39
CA ALA A 95 15.72 16.92 -7.93
C ALA A 95 16.65 15.88 -7.27
N ASP A 96 16.53 15.69 -5.95
CA ASP A 96 17.43 14.90 -5.13
C ASP A 96 16.75 14.39 -3.84
N MET A 97 17.48 13.58 -3.07
CA MET A 97 16.99 12.97 -1.83
C MET A 97 16.61 13.99 -0.75
N LYS A 98 17.25 15.16 -0.71
CA LYS A 98 16.86 16.21 0.23
C LYS A 98 15.50 16.78 -0.13
N ALA A 99 15.32 17.13 -1.40
CA ALA A 99 14.03 17.60 -1.90
C ALA A 99 12.93 16.53 -1.79
N LEU A 100 13.27 15.23 -1.89
CA LEU A 100 12.37 14.12 -1.67
C LEU A 100 11.79 14.12 -0.24
N MET A 101 12.66 14.28 0.75
CA MET A 101 12.23 14.30 2.15
C MET A 101 11.41 15.54 2.48
N ASP A 102 11.82 16.69 1.95
CA ASP A 102 11.09 17.95 2.14
C ASP A 102 9.70 17.86 1.49
N GLU A 103 9.60 17.34 0.25
CA GLU A 103 8.33 17.16 -0.44
C GLU A 103 7.41 16.11 0.23
N ALA A 104 7.98 14.98 0.67
CA ALA A 104 7.21 13.97 1.41
C ALA A 104 6.63 14.54 2.70
N ALA A 105 7.38 15.38 3.40
CA ALA A 105 6.93 16.06 4.60
C ALA A 105 5.85 17.12 4.30
N ASP A 106 6.01 17.89 3.23
CA ASP A 106 5.05 18.91 2.80
C ASP A 106 3.71 18.24 2.41
N GLN A 107 3.76 17.18 1.62
CA GLN A 107 2.57 16.42 1.24
C GLN A 107 1.88 15.77 2.46
N SER A 108 2.64 15.24 3.40
CA SER A 108 2.09 14.67 4.64
C SER A 108 1.36 15.72 5.48
N ALA A 109 1.91 16.93 5.58
CA ALA A 109 1.27 18.03 6.30
C ALA A 109 -0.02 18.50 5.60
N GLN A 110 -0.01 18.65 4.29
CA GLN A 110 -1.20 19.01 3.51
C GLN A 110 -2.32 17.97 3.63
N LEU A 111 -1.96 16.68 3.57
CA LEU A 111 -2.92 15.60 3.74
C LEU A 111 -3.47 15.54 5.18
N ALA A 112 -2.63 15.85 6.18
CA ALA A 112 -3.09 15.96 7.56
C ALA A 112 -4.14 17.04 7.72
N GLU A 113 -3.91 18.23 7.17
CA GLU A 113 -4.88 19.32 7.18
C GLU A 113 -6.19 18.95 6.47
N GLN A 114 -6.10 18.16 5.40
CA GLN A 114 -7.26 17.79 4.61
C GLN A 114 -8.08 16.64 5.20
N PHE A 115 -7.45 15.62 5.78
CA PHE A 115 -8.09 14.35 6.12
C PHE A 115 -8.11 14.02 7.61
N VAL A 116 -7.28 14.69 8.42
CA VAL A 116 -7.24 14.40 9.85
C VAL A 116 -8.07 15.42 10.61
N SER A 117 -9.12 14.93 11.23
CA SER A 117 -10.05 15.79 12.00
C SER A 117 -9.64 15.94 13.46
N SER A 118 -10.12 17.01 14.08
CA SER A 118 -9.87 17.31 15.51
C SER A 118 -10.42 16.26 16.48
N ASP A 119 -11.36 15.43 16.03
CA ASP A 119 -11.94 14.32 16.82
C ASP A 119 -11.08 13.06 16.81
N GLY A 120 -9.92 13.08 16.10
CA GLY A 120 -9.02 11.94 16.01
C GLY A 120 -9.35 10.96 14.89
N THR A 121 -10.26 11.29 13.99
CA THR A 121 -10.50 10.51 12.77
C THR A 121 -9.56 10.93 11.65
N GLY A 122 -9.36 10.01 10.69
CA GLY A 122 -8.44 10.19 9.57
C GLY A 122 -7.06 9.59 9.83
N ARG A 123 -6.56 8.85 8.85
CA ARG A 123 -5.25 8.18 8.92
C ARG A 123 -4.49 8.37 7.62
N ILE A 124 -3.20 8.67 7.75
CA ILE A 124 -2.27 8.86 6.63
C ILE A 124 -1.10 7.88 6.80
N ALA A 125 -0.73 7.20 5.72
CA ALA A 125 0.52 6.45 5.69
C ALA A 125 1.51 7.11 4.72
N VAL A 126 2.74 7.22 5.19
CA VAL A 126 3.91 7.57 4.36
C VAL A 126 4.72 6.29 4.21
N ILE A 127 4.66 5.69 3.03
CA ILE A 127 5.27 4.39 2.75
C ILE A 127 6.57 4.64 1.99
N CYS A 128 7.67 4.16 2.53
CA CYS A 128 9.00 4.37 1.97
C CYS A 128 9.87 3.12 2.13
N PRO A 129 11.03 3.05 1.42
CA PRO A 129 12.05 2.04 1.65
C PRO A 129 12.50 2.00 3.11
N ASP A 130 12.89 0.84 3.61
CA ASP A 130 13.24 0.64 5.03
C ASP A 130 14.36 1.59 5.50
N ASP A 131 15.38 1.80 4.67
CA ASP A 131 16.49 2.71 4.96
C ASP A 131 16.06 4.18 5.04
N LEU A 132 14.95 4.55 4.43
CA LEU A 132 14.41 5.91 4.43
C LEU A 132 13.38 6.18 5.53
N ILE A 133 12.90 5.16 6.25
CA ILE A 133 11.88 5.34 7.32
C ILE A 133 12.35 6.36 8.36
N GLY A 134 13.57 6.23 8.87
CA GLY A 134 14.11 7.14 9.87
C GLY A 134 14.23 8.58 9.37
N PRO A 135 14.92 8.84 8.26
CA PRO A 135 15.06 10.17 7.66
C PRO A 135 13.72 10.82 7.27
N VAL A 136 12.80 10.08 6.63
CA VAL A 136 11.47 10.60 6.24
C VAL A 136 10.63 10.90 7.47
N ARG A 137 10.61 10.02 8.47
CA ARG A 137 9.91 10.26 9.75
C ARG A 137 10.40 11.52 10.44
N ALA A 138 11.71 11.74 10.45
CA ALA A 138 12.31 12.96 11.03
C ALA A 138 11.89 14.22 10.27
N ALA A 139 11.82 14.17 8.94
CA ALA A 139 11.37 15.28 8.11
C ALA A 139 9.88 15.59 8.33
N VAL A 140 9.02 14.57 8.32
CA VAL A 140 7.58 14.71 8.58
C VAL A 140 7.33 15.29 9.96
N ARG A 141 7.96 14.74 11.01
CA ARG A 141 7.80 15.25 12.38
C ARG A 141 8.26 16.70 12.54
N ARG A 142 9.38 17.06 11.92
CA ARG A 142 9.86 18.47 11.92
C ARG A 142 8.85 19.40 11.24
N LYS A 143 8.36 19.02 10.05
CA LYS A 143 7.37 19.83 9.32
C LYS A 143 6.09 20.04 10.11
N LEU A 144 5.57 18.98 10.71
CA LEU A 144 4.35 19.05 11.54
C LEU A 144 4.58 19.88 12.81
N ALA A 145 5.74 19.78 13.45
CA ALA A 145 6.08 20.62 14.61
C ALA A 145 6.18 22.11 14.26
N ASP A 146 6.58 22.44 13.02
CA ASP A 146 6.67 23.82 12.54
C ASP A 146 5.29 24.39 12.12
N THR A 147 4.33 23.54 11.80
CA THR A 147 3.01 23.95 11.25
C THR A 147 1.86 23.84 12.23
N LEU A 148 1.91 22.91 13.18
CA LEU A 148 0.85 22.63 14.13
C LEU A 148 1.13 23.25 15.50
N ASP A 149 0.09 23.53 16.27
CA ASP A 149 0.29 23.84 17.67
C ASP A 149 0.73 22.59 18.47
N PRO A 150 1.41 22.75 19.63
CA PRO A 150 1.95 21.62 20.39
C PRO A 150 0.91 20.57 20.82
N THR A 151 -0.34 20.96 21.03
CA THR A 151 -1.41 20.05 21.46
C THR A 151 -1.84 19.17 20.29
N GLU A 152 -2.00 19.78 19.12
CA GLU A 152 -2.36 19.10 17.89
C GLU A 152 -1.23 18.16 17.43
N TYR A 153 0.02 18.63 17.48
CA TYR A 153 1.19 17.80 17.19
C TYR A 153 1.25 16.56 18.09
N ALA A 154 1.10 16.72 19.40
CA ALA A 154 1.12 15.60 20.34
C ALA A 154 0.00 14.59 20.07
N ARG A 155 -1.18 15.08 19.68
CA ARG A 155 -2.30 14.22 19.30
C ARG A 155 -2.02 13.38 18.03
N LEU A 156 -1.36 13.93 17.04
CA LEU A 156 -1.14 13.29 15.74
C LEU A 156 0.04 12.32 15.72
N ILE A 157 1.10 12.62 16.45
CA ILE A 157 2.43 12.00 16.29
C ILE A 157 2.97 11.41 17.59
N ASP A 158 2.64 12.00 18.74
CA ASP A 158 3.20 11.59 20.03
C ASP A 158 2.34 10.49 20.70
N GLN A 159 1.93 9.54 19.88
CA GLN A 159 1.16 8.36 20.26
C GLN A 159 2.02 7.10 20.04
N PRO A 160 1.66 5.95 20.61
CA PRO A 160 2.27 4.68 20.20
C PRO A 160 2.17 4.48 18.69
N GLU A 161 3.18 3.90 18.04
CA GLU A 161 3.29 3.79 16.57
C GLU A 161 2.03 3.22 15.89
N TRP A 162 1.30 2.33 16.57
CA TRP A 162 0.05 1.76 16.05
C TRP A 162 -1.18 2.68 16.15
N ASP A 163 -1.06 3.79 16.86
CA ASP A 163 -2.14 4.76 17.09
C ASP A 163 -1.86 6.14 16.48
N GLU A 164 -0.66 6.33 15.91
CA GLU A 164 -0.31 7.53 15.16
C GLU A 164 -1.27 7.72 13.98
N GLN A 165 -1.81 8.94 13.85
CA GLN A 165 -2.66 9.28 12.71
C GLN A 165 -1.86 9.51 11.42
N ILE A 166 -0.56 9.80 11.54
CA ILE A 166 0.38 9.91 10.43
C ILE A 166 1.51 8.92 10.71
N SER A 167 1.48 7.79 10.02
CA SER A 167 2.47 6.72 10.19
C SER A 167 3.50 6.74 9.06
N VAL A 168 4.79 6.68 9.40
CA VAL A 168 5.88 6.51 8.42
C VAL A 168 6.44 5.09 8.55
N CYS A 169 6.30 4.27 7.52
CA CYS A 169 6.57 2.84 7.61
C CYS A 169 6.94 2.22 6.25
N GLY A 170 7.40 0.99 6.27
CA GLY A 170 7.60 0.15 5.10
C GLY A 170 6.30 -0.54 4.64
N THR A 171 6.37 -1.20 3.49
CA THR A 171 5.21 -1.87 2.85
C THR A 171 4.61 -3.00 3.66
N GLU A 172 5.40 -3.69 4.48
CA GLU A 172 4.90 -4.80 5.30
C GLU A 172 3.91 -4.37 6.38
N MET A 173 4.11 -3.17 6.94
CA MET A 173 3.27 -2.63 8.03
C MET A 173 1.88 -2.24 7.57
N VAL A 174 1.69 -1.94 6.28
CA VAL A 174 0.40 -1.48 5.75
C VAL A 174 -0.49 -2.60 5.19
N LYS A 175 0.00 -3.85 5.21
CA LYS A 175 -0.78 -5.00 4.73
C LYS A 175 -2.03 -5.22 5.60
N GLY A 176 -3.18 -5.23 4.94
CA GLY A 176 -4.48 -5.40 5.62
C GLY A 176 -5.03 -4.13 6.28
N LEU A 177 -4.30 -3.02 6.22
CA LEU A 177 -4.75 -1.73 6.73
C LEU A 177 -5.36 -0.88 5.61
N GLU A 178 -6.06 0.19 6.00
CA GLU A 178 -6.63 1.20 5.12
C GLU A 178 -6.32 2.59 5.68
N PHE A 179 -6.07 3.55 4.80
CA PHE A 179 -5.76 4.93 5.14
C PHE A 179 -6.60 5.88 4.28
N ASP A 180 -6.91 7.06 4.78
CA ASP A 180 -7.57 8.07 3.98
C ASP A 180 -6.66 8.53 2.85
N ALA A 181 -5.39 8.77 3.16
CA ALA A 181 -4.41 9.11 2.15
C ALA A 181 -3.09 8.33 2.35
N VAL A 182 -2.39 8.12 1.24
CA VAL A 182 -1.08 7.46 1.24
C VAL A 182 -0.09 8.30 0.43
N VAL A 183 1.09 8.49 0.99
CA VAL A 183 2.27 9.03 0.28
C VAL A 183 3.23 7.87 0.04
N VAL A 184 3.48 7.51 -1.22
CA VAL A 184 4.52 6.54 -1.59
C VAL A 184 5.78 7.31 -1.96
N VAL A 185 6.86 7.06 -1.24
CA VAL A 185 8.14 7.76 -1.37
C VAL A 185 9.17 6.85 -2.03
N GLU A 186 9.76 7.32 -3.12
CA GLU A 186 10.82 6.65 -3.89
C GLU A 186 10.50 5.17 -4.18
N PRO A 187 9.44 4.90 -4.93
CA PRO A 187 8.97 3.54 -5.18
C PRO A 187 10.03 2.61 -5.80
N GLY A 188 10.96 3.13 -6.59
CA GLY A 188 12.03 2.33 -7.17
C GLY A 188 12.98 1.71 -6.17
N LEU A 189 13.27 2.40 -5.07
CA LEU A 189 14.09 1.82 -3.99
C LEU A 189 13.32 0.74 -3.21
N ILE A 190 11.99 0.80 -3.15
CA ILE A 190 11.18 -0.30 -2.61
C ILE A 190 11.34 -1.56 -3.48
N GLU A 191 11.46 -1.38 -4.80
CA GLU A 191 11.72 -2.49 -5.71
C GLU A 191 13.11 -3.10 -5.50
N ASP A 192 14.12 -2.28 -5.30
CA ASP A 192 15.51 -2.72 -5.15
C ASP A 192 15.73 -3.53 -3.85
N ASP A 193 15.03 -3.20 -2.79
CA ASP A 193 15.12 -3.88 -1.48
C ASP A 193 14.40 -5.24 -1.45
N ALA A 194 13.53 -5.50 -2.41
CA ALA A 194 12.71 -6.72 -2.41
C ALA A 194 13.51 -7.96 -2.86
N PRO A 195 13.24 -9.15 -2.30
CA PRO A 195 13.94 -10.39 -2.63
C PRO A 195 13.69 -10.90 -4.06
N SER A 196 12.71 -10.37 -4.76
CA SER A 196 12.45 -10.63 -6.19
C SER A 196 11.52 -9.57 -6.78
N ARG A 197 11.57 -9.39 -8.12
CA ARG A 197 10.69 -8.47 -8.85
C ARG A 197 9.20 -8.70 -8.55
N LEU A 198 8.75 -9.94 -8.44
CA LEU A 198 7.35 -10.24 -8.11
C LEU A 198 6.97 -9.89 -6.67
N VAL A 199 7.90 -9.93 -5.73
CA VAL A 199 7.67 -9.46 -4.36
C VAL A 199 7.62 -7.95 -4.36
N ALA A 200 8.56 -7.28 -5.02
CA ALA A 200 8.57 -5.84 -5.22
C ALA A 200 7.24 -5.33 -5.78
N ALA A 201 6.80 -5.93 -6.88
CA ALA A 201 5.53 -5.59 -7.51
C ALA A 201 4.33 -5.79 -6.57
N SER A 202 4.32 -6.90 -5.81
CA SER A 202 3.26 -7.14 -4.82
C SER A 202 3.25 -6.09 -3.71
N ASP A 203 4.43 -5.69 -3.23
CA ASP A 203 4.55 -4.71 -2.15
C ASP A 203 4.14 -3.30 -2.62
N LEU A 204 4.52 -2.89 -3.83
CA LEU A 204 4.05 -1.64 -4.43
C LEU A 204 2.55 -1.66 -4.74
N TYR A 205 2.04 -2.76 -5.28
CA TYR A 205 0.59 -2.92 -5.49
C TYR A 205 -0.19 -2.79 -4.17
N VAL A 206 0.33 -3.39 -3.09
CA VAL A 206 -0.24 -3.20 -1.75
C VAL A 206 -0.21 -1.74 -1.37
N ALA A 207 0.93 -1.05 -1.44
CA ALA A 207 1.05 0.35 -1.07
C ALA A 207 0.07 1.24 -1.85
N MET A 208 -0.02 1.07 -3.17
CA MET A 208 -0.93 1.84 -4.03
C MET A 208 -2.42 1.59 -3.74
N THR A 209 -2.79 0.40 -3.24
CA THR A 209 -4.20 0.05 -2.97
C THR A 209 -4.65 0.30 -1.54
N ARG A 210 -3.80 0.92 -0.69
CA ARG A 210 -4.16 1.26 0.70
C ARG A 210 -5.02 2.50 0.85
N PRO A 211 -4.91 3.56 0.00
CA PRO A 211 -5.68 4.77 0.22
C PRO A 211 -7.15 4.59 -0.14
N THR A 212 -8.02 5.20 0.67
CA THR A 212 -9.45 5.27 0.39
C THR A 212 -9.83 6.56 -0.33
N GLN A 213 -8.96 7.59 -0.33
CA GLN A 213 -9.28 8.88 -0.91
C GLN A 213 -8.17 9.46 -1.79
N LYS A 214 -6.90 9.43 -1.34
CA LYS A 214 -5.81 10.06 -2.08
C LYS A 214 -4.51 9.27 -2.06
N LEU A 215 -3.89 9.14 -3.22
CA LEU A 215 -2.54 8.61 -3.41
C LEU A 215 -1.62 9.73 -3.90
N VAL A 216 -0.53 9.93 -3.20
CA VAL A 216 0.56 10.82 -3.60
C VAL A 216 1.80 9.99 -3.85
N ILE A 217 2.47 10.18 -4.98
CA ILE A 217 3.74 9.53 -5.30
C ILE A 217 4.82 10.61 -5.35
N VAL A 218 5.84 10.49 -4.52
CA VAL A 218 6.97 11.39 -4.48
C VAL A 218 8.22 10.61 -4.86
N ARG A 219 8.92 11.05 -5.92
CA ARG A 219 10.11 10.37 -6.42
C ARG A 219 11.19 11.33 -6.89
N THR A 220 12.42 10.88 -6.90
CA THR A 220 13.53 11.62 -7.53
C THR A 220 13.50 11.46 -9.04
N LYS A 221 14.23 12.34 -9.75
CA LYS A 221 14.45 12.18 -11.20
C LYS A 221 15.25 10.92 -11.54
N ALA A 222 16.07 10.44 -10.62
CA ALA A 222 16.84 9.21 -10.81
C ALA A 222 15.96 7.95 -10.83
N ASP A 223 14.78 8.02 -10.22
CA ASP A 223 13.79 6.94 -10.15
C ASP A 223 12.89 6.84 -11.41
N GLU A 224 13.26 7.51 -12.50
CA GLU A 224 12.46 7.49 -13.75
C GLU A 224 12.23 6.11 -14.37
N LYS A 225 12.97 5.09 -13.92
CA LYS A 225 12.90 3.74 -14.49
C LYS A 225 11.90 2.81 -13.82
N SER A 226 11.47 3.10 -12.60
CA SER A 226 10.77 2.13 -11.78
C SER A 226 9.26 2.11 -11.98
N LEU A 227 8.67 3.18 -12.37
CA LEU A 227 7.22 3.23 -12.60
C LEU A 227 6.92 3.99 -13.87
N THR A 228 6.66 3.28 -14.95
CA THR A 228 6.00 3.81 -16.16
C THR A 228 4.54 4.18 -15.85
N ILE A 229 4.33 4.62 -14.63
CA ILE A 229 3.01 4.92 -14.09
C ILE A 229 2.69 6.40 -14.24
#